data_7de6dffa0b91eef3473b39e715f122da
#
_entry.id   7de6dffa0b91eef3473b39e715f122da
#
_cell.length_a   1.000
_cell.length_b   1.000
_cell.length_c   1.000
_cell.angle_alpha   90.00
_cell.angle_beta   90.00
_cell.angle_gamma   90.00
#
_symmetry.space_group_name_H-M   'P 1'
#
loop_
_entity.id
_entity.type
_entity.pdbx_description
1 polymer ?
#
loop_
_entity_poly.entity_id
_entity_poly.type
_entity_poly.pdbx_seq_one_letter_code
_entity_poly.pdbx_strand_id
1 'polypeptide(L)'
;MERKTEKIRQIDEKDRRIINILSGNGREKLTSIAGKTDLSVDAVKKRVDSLIKSGVIQPTVLINFDAVGLPVASHVYIKIAPPSETAYDNFVEYLKSHSRIMYVMFMLGDYDIYIVILAKDTKELGEMKREIRQKFPGVIADWKELIVSGWAKYEEMKI
;
A
#
# COMPACT_ATOMS: atom_id res chain seq x y z
N MET A 1 6.61 -1.40 -9.03
CA MET A 1 5.74 -2.46 -9.58
C MET A 1 5.04 -1.87 -10.79
N GLU A 2 5.58 -2.10 -12.00
CA GLU A 2 4.92 -1.67 -13.22
C GLU A 2 3.54 -2.34 -13.28
N ARG A 3 2.49 -1.54 -13.39
CA ARG A 3 1.16 -2.08 -13.75
C ARG A 3 1.28 -2.56 -15.19
N LYS A 4 1.60 -3.86 -15.38
CA LYS A 4 1.32 -4.50 -16.66
C LYS A 4 -0.15 -4.26 -16.93
N THR A 5 -0.46 -3.73 -18.10
CA THR A 5 -1.81 -3.67 -18.67
C THR A 5 -2.27 -5.10 -18.94
N GLU A 6 -2.51 -5.85 -17.86
CA GLU A 6 -3.14 -7.16 -17.97
C GLU A 6 -4.61 -6.93 -18.32
N LYS A 7 -5.09 -7.73 -19.26
CA LYS A 7 -6.47 -7.76 -19.73
C LYS A 7 -7.38 -7.77 -18.48
N ILE A 8 -8.18 -6.70 -18.30
CA ILE A 8 -9.12 -6.61 -17.16
C ILE A 8 -9.96 -7.88 -17.15
N ARG A 9 -9.78 -8.69 -16.11
CA ARG A 9 -10.58 -9.91 -15.93
C ARG A 9 -12.01 -9.52 -15.63
N GLN A 10 -12.95 -10.05 -16.37
CA GLN A 10 -14.36 -9.97 -15.98
C GLN A 10 -14.59 -10.85 -14.76
N ILE A 11 -15.11 -10.25 -13.68
CA ILE A 11 -15.51 -10.89 -12.44
C ILE A 11 -17.04 -11.07 -12.45
N ASP A 12 -17.52 -12.28 -12.21
CA ASP A 12 -18.93 -12.57 -12.09
C ASP A 12 -19.47 -12.30 -10.65
N GLU A 13 -20.77 -12.48 -10.46
CA GLU A 13 -21.41 -12.26 -9.15
C GLU A 13 -20.87 -13.19 -8.06
N LYS A 14 -20.52 -14.43 -8.40
CA LYS A 14 -19.92 -15.37 -7.44
C LYS A 14 -18.50 -14.95 -7.06
N ASP A 15 -17.72 -14.43 -8.01
CA ASP A 15 -16.40 -13.86 -7.74
C ASP A 15 -16.51 -12.66 -6.82
N ARG A 16 -17.47 -11.74 -7.04
CA ARG A 16 -17.73 -10.58 -6.16
C ARG A 16 -18.04 -10.99 -4.73
N ARG A 17 -18.91 -11.99 -4.55
CA ARG A 17 -19.25 -12.54 -3.23
C ARG A 17 -18.02 -13.11 -2.54
N ILE A 18 -17.21 -13.89 -3.24
CA ILE A 18 -15.96 -14.47 -2.71
C ILE A 18 -15.00 -13.34 -2.27
N ILE A 19 -14.79 -12.34 -3.13
CA ILE A 19 -13.92 -11.19 -2.82
C ILE A 19 -14.41 -10.45 -1.58
N ASN A 20 -15.71 -10.13 -1.49
CA ASN A 20 -16.28 -9.42 -0.34
C ASN A 20 -16.15 -10.21 0.97
N ILE A 21 -16.30 -11.54 0.92
CA ILE A 21 -16.07 -12.39 2.09
C ILE A 21 -14.59 -12.35 2.52
N LEU A 22 -13.67 -12.50 1.56
CA LEU A 22 -12.23 -12.51 1.83
C LEU A 22 -11.69 -11.13 2.23
N SER A 23 -12.28 -10.04 1.74
CA SER A 23 -11.95 -8.68 2.18
C SER A 23 -12.30 -8.43 3.64
N GLY A 24 -13.40 -9.04 4.12
CA GLY A 24 -13.78 -8.96 5.55
C GLY A 24 -12.99 -9.93 6.45
N ASN A 25 -12.63 -11.08 5.92
CA ASN A 25 -11.84 -12.10 6.62
C ASN A 25 -10.97 -12.90 5.64
N GLY A 26 -9.73 -12.48 5.45
CA GLY A 26 -8.78 -13.16 4.55
C GLY A 26 -8.42 -14.60 4.96
N ARG A 27 -8.82 -15.06 6.16
CA ARG A 27 -8.64 -16.43 6.67
C ARG A 27 -9.93 -17.25 6.68
N GLU A 28 -11.00 -16.78 6.01
CA GLU A 28 -12.26 -17.50 5.94
C GLU A 28 -12.05 -18.89 5.30
N LYS A 29 -12.67 -19.92 5.90
CA LYS A 29 -12.53 -21.29 5.41
C LYS A 29 -13.27 -21.47 4.08
N LEU A 30 -12.67 -22.21 3.14
CA LEU A 30 -13.29 -22.49 1.84
C LEU A 30 -14.67 -23.14 1.97
N THR A 31 -14.88 -23.99 2.99
CA THR A 31 -16.18 -24.61 3.29
C THR A 31 -17.24 -23.57 3.68
N SER A 32 -16.85 -22.54 4.46
CA SER A 32 -17.74 -21.45 4.82
C SER A 32 -18.08 -20.56 3.61
N ILE A 33 -17.07 -20.25 2.77
CA ILE A 33 -17.29 -19.51 1.53
C ILE A 33 -18.22 -20.28 0.61
N ALA A 34 -18.06 -21.61 0.48
CA ALA A 34 -18.91 -22.48 -0.33
C ALA A 34 -20.38 -22.37 0.07
N GLY A 35 -20.69 -22.47 1.38
CA GLY A 35 -22.04 -22.31 1.91
C GLY A 35 -22.65 -20.92 1.68
N LYS A 36 -21.81 -19.86 1.74
CA LYS A 36 -22.27 -18.47 1.52
C LYS A 36 -22.46 -18.10 0.04
N THR A 37 -21.90 -18.88 -0.87
CA THR A 37 -21.91 -18.60 -2.32
C THR A 37 -22.67 -19.62 -3.15
N ASP A 38 -23.26 -20.67 -2.53
CA ASP A 38 -23.94 -21.80 -3.19
C ASP A 38 -23.02 -22.47 -4.24
N LEU A 39 -21.76 -22.71 -3.86
CA LEU A 39 -20.76 -23.38 -4.69
C LEU A 39 -20.19 -24.60 -3.94
N SER A 40 -19.64 -25.56 -4.69
CA SER A 40 -18.83 -26.61 -4.09
C SER A 40 -17.49 -26.04 -3.59
N VAL A 41 -16.87 -26.68 -2.60
CA VAL A 41 -15.56 -26.27 -2.06
C VAL A 41 -14.48 -26.23 -3.16
N ASP A 42 -14.50 -27.22 -4.07
CA ASP A 42 -13.57 -27.26 -5.21
C ASP A 42 -13.80 -26.11 -6.20
N ALA A 43 -15.05 -25.72 -6.43
CA ALA A 43 -15.37 -24.56 -7.27
C ALA A 43 -14.88 -23.26 -6.63
N VAL A 44 -15.07 -23.08 -5.32
CA VAL A 44 -14.54 -21.94 -4.56
C VAL A 44 -13.02 -21.89 -4.67
N LYS A 45 -12.33 -23.00 -4.39
CA LYS A 45 -10.87 -23.09 -4.49
C LYS A 45 -10.37 -22.66 -5.87
N LYS A 46 -10.92 -23.23 -6.95
CA LYS A 46 -10.54 -22.86 -8.33
C LYS A 46 -10.75 -21.39 -8.63
N ARG A 47 -11.84 -20.78 -8.13
CA ARG A 47 -12.11 -19.36 -8.29
C ARG A 47 -11.12 -18.51 -7.53
N VAL A 48 -10.84 -18.81 -6.26
CA VAL A 48 -9.84 -18.09 -5.44
C VAL A 48 -8.46 -18.16 -6.09
N ASP A 49 -8.00 -19.36 -6.48
CA ASP A 49 -6.71 -19.53 -7.16
C ASP A 49 -6.64 -18.73 -8.45
N SER A 50 -7.72 -18.68 -9.21
CA SER A 50 -7.82 -17.91 -10.45
C SER A 50 -7.83 -16.39 -10.20
N LEU A 51 -8.49 -15.91 -9.13
CA LEU A 51 -8.50 -14.49 -8.72
C LEU A 51 -7.11 -14.05 -8.27
N ILE A 52 -6.39 -14.89 -7.54
CA ILE A 52 -4.99 -14.64 -7.13
C ILE A 52 -4.10 -14.61 -8.37
N LYS A 53 -4.17 -15.62 -9.23
CA LYS A 53 -3.34 -15.72 -10.44
C LYS A 53 -3.53 -14.54 -11.39
N SER A 54 -4.74 -14.00 -11.47
CA SER A 54 -5.07 -12.84 -12.31
C SER A 54 -4.80 -11.50 -11.63
N GLY A 55 -4.24 -11.48 -10.40
CA GLY A 55 -3.95 -10.25 -9.67
C GLY A 55 -5.19 -9.49 -9.16
N VAL A 56 -6.39 -10.06 -9.26
CA VAL A 56 -7.63 -9.43 -8.77
C VAL A 56 -7.63 -9.36 -7.24
N ILE A 57 -7.13 -10.41 -6.58
CA ILE A 57 -6.88 -10.41 -5.13
C ILE A 57 -5.42 -10.76 -4.85
N GLN A 58 -4.87 -10.12 -3.81
CA GLN A 58 -3.52 -10.38 -3.33
C GLN A 58 -3.60 -10.71 -1.84
N PRO A 59 -3.37 -11.99 -1.46
CA PRO A 59 -3.31 -12.35 -0.05
C PRO A 59 -2.16 -11.61 0.65
N THR A 60 -2.48 -10.89 1.71
CA THR A 60 -1.52 -10.14 2.51
C THR A 60 -1.93 -10.15 3.98
N VAL A 61 -1.10 -9.59 4.84
CA VAL A 61 -1.42 -9.33 6.24
C VAL A 61 -1.41 -7.84 6.49
N LEU A 62 -2.38 -7.36 7.27
CA LEU A 62 -2.38 -6.01 7.80
C LEU A 62 -1.64 -6.01 9.14
N ILE A 63 -0.67 -5.12 9.29
CA ILE A 63 0.12 -4.97 10.50
C ILE A 63 -0.44 -3.81 11.32
N ASN A 64 -0.72 -4.07 12.59
CA ASN A 64 -1.00 -3.00 13.54
C ASN A 64 0.32 -2.35 13.95
N PHE A 65 0.63 -1.18 13.38
CA PHE A 65 1.90 -0.51 13.61
C PHE A 65 2.08 -0.01 15.03
N ASP A 66 1.00 0.36 15.72
CA ASP A 66 1.04 0.72 17.14
C ASP A 66 1.51 -0.47 17.99
N ALA A 67 1.00 -1.67 17.69
CA ALA A 67 1.35 -2.90 18.40
C ALA A 67 2.80 -3.34 18.20
N VAL A 68 3.45 -2.90 17.11
CA VAL A 68 4.88 -3.18 16.85
C VAL A 68 5.78 -1.98 17.17
N GLY A 69 5.27 -0.99 17.91
CA GLY A 69 6.05 0.14 18.41
C GLY A 69 6.30 1.27 17.40
N LEU A 70 5.45 1.41 16.39
CA LEU A 70 5.52 2.45 15.35
C LEU A 70 4.22 3.25 15.29
N PRO A 71 3.78 3.92 16.39
CA PRO A 71 2.49 4.56 16.45
C PRO A 71 2.39 5.86 15.64
N VAL A 72 3.51 6.42 15.19
CA VAL A 72 3.51 7.66 14.40
C VAL A 72 3.52 7.32 12.92
N ALA A 73 2.45 7.68 12.21
CA ALA A 73 2.37 7.64 10.76
C ALA A 73 2.36 9.06 10.20
N SER A 74 3.26 9.37 9.28
CA SER A 74 3.35 10.65 8.60
C SER A 74 3.13 10.49 7.11
N HIS A 75 2.16 11.23 6.57
CA HIS A 75 1.88 11.34 5.15
C HIS A 75 2.67 12.51 4.58
N VAL A 76 3.57 12.22 3.67
CA VAL A 76 4.52 13.19 3.13
C VAL A 76 4.32 13.35 1.64
N TYR A 77 4.16 14.58 1.21
CA TYR A 77 4.07 15.00 -0.19
C TYR A 77 5.38 15.71 -0.56
N ILE A 78 6.05 15.21 -1.56
CA ILE A 78 7.36 15.68 -2.00
C ILE A 78 7.23 16.29 -3.38
N LYS A 79 7.67 17.56 -3.50
CA LYS A 79 7.90 18.21 -4.78
C LYS A 79 9.36 18.01 -5.16
N ILE A 80 9.58 17.53 -6.36
CA ILE A 80 10.95 17.31 -6.88
C ILE A 80 11.45 18.60 -7.55
N ALA A 81 12.64 19.03 -7.15
CA ALA A 81 13.41 20.01 -7.94
C ALA A 81 13.85 19.33 -9.25
N PRO A 82 14.21 20.06 -10.32
CA PRO A 82 14.73 19.43 -11.53
C PRO A 82 16.12 18.80 -11.28
N PRO A 83 16.22 17.53 -10.85
CA PRO A 83 17.50 16.86 -10.60
C PRO A 83 18.04 16.28 -11.89
N SER A 84 19.29 15.82 -11.85
CA SER A 84 19.74 14.87 -12.87
C SER A 84 18.95 13.56 -12.77
N GLU A 85 18.76 12.85 -13.88
CA GLU A 85 18.07 11.57 -13.93
C GLU A 85 18.63 10.57 -12.89
N THR A 86 19.95 10.46 -12.80
CA THR A 86 20.64 9.62 -11.83
C THR A 86 20.33 9.99 -10.37
N ALA A 87 20.24 11.28 -10.04
CA ALA A 87 19.92 11.71 -8.68
C ALA A 87 18.47 11.39 -8.32
N TYR A 88 17.54 11.50 -9.27
CA TYR A 88 16.16 11.11 -9.09
C TYR A 88 16.01 9.60 -8.86
N ASP A 89 16.63 8.79 -9.70
CA ASP A 89 16.56 7.33 -9.59
C ASP A 89 17.13 6.83 -8.27
N ASN A 90 18.29 7.36 -7.85
CA ASN A 90 18.88 7.03 -6.55
C ASN A 90 17.98 7.42 -5.38
N PHE A 91 17.29 8.55 -5.49
CA PHE A 91 16.33 8.99 -4.48
C PHE A 91 15.14 8.03 -4.39
N VAL A 92 14.53 7.68 -5.52
CA VAL A 92 13.41 6.75 -5.58
C VAL A 92 13.79 5.36 -5.04
N GLU A 93 14.94 4.83 -5.43
CA GLU A 93 15.42 3.53 -4.92
C GLU A 93 15.71 3.58 -3.42
N TYR A 94 16.24 4.67 -2.90
CA TYR A 94 16.38 4.85 -1.46
C TYR A 94 15.03 4.83 -0.74
N LEU A 95 14.04 5.59 -1.23
CA LEU A 95 12.70 5.59 -0.63
C LEU A 95 12.07 4.19 -0.64
N LYS A 96 12.20 3.46 -1.75
CA LYS A 96 11.66 2.09 -1.89
C LYS A 96 12.33 1.06 -0.98
N SER A 97 13.63 1.23 -0.72
CA SER A 97 14.42 0.31 0.11
C SER A 97 14.37 0.63 1.60
N HIS A 98 13.85 1.80 1.99
CA HIS A 98 13.88 2.25 3.38
C HIS A 98 12.84 1.54 4.23
N SER A 99 13.27 0.86 5.30
CA SER A 99 12.43 -0.01 6.15
C SER A 99 11.29 0.69 6.89
N ARG A 100 11.35 2.02 7.04
CA ARG A 100 10.34 2.85 7.71
C ARG A 100 9.40 3.54 6.75
N ILE A 101 9.63 3.42 5.44
CA ILE A 101 8.76 3.96 4.40
C ILE A 101 7.84 2.84 3.92
N MET A 102 6.56 2.97 4.27
CA MET A 102 5.54 1.95 4.00
C MET A 102 5.00 2.03 2.56
N TYR A 103 4.83 3.24 2.05
CA TYR A 103 4.34 3.48 0.69
C TYR A 103 5.22 4.49 -0.03
N VAL A 104 5.43 4.26 -1.32
CA VAL A 104 5.99 5.23 -2.27
C VAL A 104 5.06 5.25 -3.48
N MET A 105 4.41 6.37 -3.73
CA MET A 105 3.48 6.55 -4.84
C MET A 105 3.90 7.76 -5.68
N PHE A 106 3.87 7.62 -6.99
CA PHE A 106 4.06 8.72 -7.93
C PHE A 106 2.74 9.43 -8.14
N MET A 107 2.77 10.76 -8.16
CA MET A 107 1.60 11.60 -8.26
C MET A 107 1.65 12.48 -9.50
N LEU A 108 0.50 12.89 -9.98
CA LEU A 108 0.35 13.93 -11.00
C LEU A 108 -0.36 15.12 -10.34
N GLY A 109 0.26 16.30 -10.37
CA GLY A 109 -0.28 17.54 -9.78
C GLY A 109 0.80 18.37 -9.11
N ASP A 110 0.46 19.03 -8.00
CA ASP A 110 1.36 19.95 -7.30
C ASP A 110 2.58 19.26 -6.68
N TYR A 111 2.46 17.99 -6.32
CA TYR A 111 3.52 17.15 -5.78
C TYR A 111 3.76 15.95 -6.68
N ASP A 112 4.99 15.43 -6.69
CA ASP A 112 5.46 14.39 -7.60
C ASP A 112 5.50 13.02 -6.93
N ILE A 113 5.82 12.96 -5.63
CA ILE A 113 5.92 11.72 -4.85
C ILE A 113 5.15 11.87 -3.54
N TYR A 114 4.42 10.82 -3.19
CA TYR A 114 3.81 10.66 -1.88
C TYR A 114 4.42 9.45 -1.19
N ILE A 115 4.79 9.62 0.08
CA ILE A 115 5.28 8.53 0.93
C ILE A 115 4.54 8.51 2.26
N VAL A 116 4.53 7.34 2.90
CA VAL A 116 4.11 7.19 4.29
C VAL A 116 5.30 6.73 5.11
N ILE A 117 5.68 7.53 6.09
CA ILE A 117 6.77 7.23 7.03
C ILE A 117 6.16 6.74 8.35
N LEU A 118 6.68 5.64 8.87
CA LEU A 118 6.34 5.11 10.19
C LEU A 118 7.48 5.37 11.17
N ALA A 119 7.17 5.85 12.36
CA ALA A 119 8.15 6.15 13.40
C ALA A 119 7.63 5.76 14.79
N LYS A 120 8.55 5.56 15.74
CA LYS A 120 8.19 5.30 17.14
C LYS A 120 7.69 6.56 17.86
N ASP A 121 8.21 7.72 17.45
CA ASP A 121 7.87 9.04 18.00
C ASP A 121 8.17 10.16 16.99
N THR A 122 7.75 11.38 17.33
CA THR A 122 7.96 12.55 16.48
C THR A 122 9.43 12.97 16.39
N LYS A 123 10.27 12.59 17.35
CA LYS A 123 11.72 12.86 17.32
C LYS A 123 12.39 12.01 16.24
N GLU A 124 12.12 10.69 16.23
CA GLU A 124 12.62 9.78 15.18
C GLU A 124 12.13 10.23 13.78
N LEU A 125 10.86 10.63 13.67
CA LEU A 125 10.34 11.19 12.42
C LEU A 125 11.13 12.40 11.94
N GLY A 126 11.44 13.34 12.84
CA GLY A 126 12.26 14.52 12.54
C GLY A 126 13.71 14.19 12.15
N GLU A 127 14.29 13.15 12.75
CA GLU A 127 15.63 12.64 12.41
C GLU A 127 15.64 12.04 11.00
N MET A 128 14.67 11.18 10.68
CA MET A 128 14.53 10.59 9.35
C MET A 128 14.32 11.63 8.26
N LYS A 129 13.47 12.63 8.48
CA LYS A 129 13.29 13.76 7.55
C LYS A 129 14.61 14.48 7.26
N ARG A 130 15.39 14.75 8.31
CA ARG A 130 16.69 15.41 8.20
C ARG A 130 17.68 14.54 7.41
N GLU A 131 17.76 13.26 7.73
CA GLU A 131 18.59 12.28 7.02
C GLU A 131 18.28 12.24 5.51
N ILE A 132 17.00 12.11 5.15
CA ILE A 132 16.56 12.07 3.75
C ILE A 132 17.00 13.34 3.02
N ARG A 133 16.75 14.51 3.61
CA ARG A 133 17.11 15.80 3.00
C ARG A 133 18.62 16.02 2.87
N GLN A 134 19.39 15.55 3.85
CA GLN A 134 20.87 15.65 3.81
C GLN A 134 21.49 14.71 2.79
N LYS A 135 20.91 13.52 2.64
CA LYS A 135 21.39 12.51 1.69
C LYS A 135 21.12 12.88 0.23
N PHE A 136 20.06 13.64 -0.03
CA PHE A 136 19.65 14.04 -1.38
C PHE A 136 19.52 15.57 -1.54
N PRO A 137 20.66 16.29 -1.43
CA PRO A 137 20.65 17.73 -1.56
C PRO A 137 20.23 18.13 -2.98
N GLY A 138 19.35 19.14 -3.09
CA GLY A 138 18.88 19.66 -4.38
C GLY A 138 17.84 18.79 -5.11
N VAL A 139 17.47 17.60 -4.60
CA VAL A 139 16.42 16.77 -5.20
C VAL A 139 15.03 17.19 -4.74
N ILE A 140 14.89 17.62 -3.50
CA ILE A 140 13.61 17.96 -2.87
C ILE A 140 13.41 19.48 -2.91
N ALA A 141 12.46 19.94 -3.72
CA ALA A 141 12.07 21.37 -3.76
C ALA A 141 11.14 21.73 -2.62
N ASP A 142 10.14 20.89 -2.31
CA ASP A 142 9.21 21.09 -1.20
C ASP A 142 8.87 19.77 -0.51
N TRP A 143 8.52 19.87 0.76
CA TRP A 143 8.18 18.75 1.63
C TRP A 143 7.02 19.17 2.53
N LYS A 144 5.82 18.72 2.19
CA LYS A 144 4.63 18.88 3.02
C LYS A 144 4.38 17.64 3.83
N GLU A 145 4.21 17.78 5.11
CA GLU A 145 4.07 16.68 6.06
C GLU A 145 2.79 16.81 6.88
N LEU A 146 2.05 15.69 7.01
CA LEU A 146 0.83 15.59 7.80
C LEU A 146 0.93 14.36 8.68
N ILE A 147 0.90 14.54 10.00
CA ILE A 147 0.88 13.43 10.95
C ILE A 147 -0.56 12.91 11.11
N VAL A 148 -0.73 11.60 11.02
CA VAL A 148 -2.04 10.96 11.22
C VAL A 148 -2.39 11.01 12.71
N SER A 149 -3.55 11.57 13.02
CA SER A 149 -4.05 11.65 14.40
C SER A 149 -4.93 10.45 14.80
N GLY A 150 -5.37 9.65 13.84
CA GLY A 150 -6.21 8.46 14.07
C GLY A 150 -6.83 7.93 12.80
N TRP A 151 -7.39 6.73 12.87
CA TRP A 151 -8.02 6.02 11.77
C TRP A 151 -9.51 5.86 12.03
N ALA A 152 -10.36 6.37 11.15
CA ALA A 152 -11.79 6.17 11.20
C ALA A 152 -12.24 4.89 10.44
N LYS A 153 -11.49 4.53 9.40
CA LYS A 153 -11.69 3.32 8.59
C LYS A 153 -10.36 2.88 7.99
N TYR A 154 -10.13 1.58 7.93
CA TYR A 154 -8.88 1.01 7.43
C TYR A 154 -9.16 -0.07 6.37
N GLU A 155 -8.67 0.15 5.15
CA GLU A 155 -8.65 -0.77 3.99
C GLU A 155 -9.89 -1.68 3.80
N GLU A 156 -11.09 -1.18 4.11
CA GLU A 156 -12.35 -1.91 3.90
C GLU A 156 -13.07 -1.35 2.66
N MET A 157 -13.17 -2.14 1.60
CA MET A 157 -13.94 -1.84 0.40
C MET A 157 -14.81 -3.03 0.01
N LYS A 158 -16.07 -2.78 -0.38
CA LYS A 158 -16.96 -3.76 -0.98
C LYS A 158 -17.10 -3.47 -2.47
N ILE A 159 -17.08 -4.50 -3.29
CA ILE A 159 -17.20 -4.43 -4.76
C ILE A 159 -18.44 -5.15 -5.28
#